data_a9fca2480eb1d78996e6f097e92aabae
#
_entry.id   a9fca2480eb1d78996e6f097e92aabae
#
_cell.length_a   1.000
_cell.length_b   1.000
_cell.length_c   1.000
_cell.angle_alpha   90.00
_cell.angle_beta   90.00
_cell.angle_gamma   90.00
#
_symmetry.space_group_name_H-M   'P 1'
#
loop_
_entity.id
_entity.type
_entity.pdbx_description
1 polymer ?
#
loop_
_entity_poly.entity_id
_entity_poly.type
_entity_poly.pdbx_seq_one_letter_code
_entity_poly.pdbx_strand_id
1 'polypeptide(L)' 'MQEIAAELIGHKIREERVKRGWGQKDLAERLYVDASDISRMEKGKNIENLEKLVLVANCLNIDVLELIAAGVNNYIDH' A
#
# COMPACT_ATOMS: atom_id res chain seq x y z
N MET A 1 -10.21 -21.08 3.45
CA MET A 1 -9.63 -20.37 2.31
C MET A 1 -9.05 -19.05 2.74
N GLN A 2 -7.85 -18.74 2.31
CA GLN A 2 -7.20 -17.51 2.70
C GLN A 2 -7.47 -16.42 1.67
N GLU A 3 -7.66 -15.23 2.18
CA GLU A 3 -7.83 -14.06 1.35
C GLU A 3 -6.80 -13.02 1.76
N ILE A 4 -6.41 -12.20 0.81
CA ILE A 4 -5.53 -11.08 1.10
C ILE A 4 -6.37 -9.99 1.73
N ALA A 5 -5.96 -9.54 2.91
CA ALA A 5 -6.65 -8.48 3.62
C ALA A 5 -6.20 -7.13 3.05
N ALA A 6 -7.03 -6.59 2.17
CA ALA A 6 -6.71 -5.34 1.47
C ALA A 6 -6.42 -4.20 2.43
N GLU A 7 -7.13 -4.15 3.53
CA GLU A 7 -6.93 -3.09 4.53
C GLU A 7 -5.53 -3.15 5.14
N LEU A 8 -4.99 -4.34 5.32
CA LEU A 8 -3.64 -4.49 5.87
C LEU A 8 -2.59 -4.01 4.88
N ILE A 9 -2.82 -4.23 3.58
CA ILE A 9 -1.93 -3.69 2.56
C ILE A 9 -1.98 -2.17 2.60
N GLY A 10 -3.18 -1.61 2.69
CA GLY A 10 -3.35 -0.17 2.81
C GLY A 10 -2.64 0.40 4.02
N HIS A 11 -2.74 -0.28 5.15
CA HIS A 11 -2.04 0.09 6.38
C HIS A 11 -0.53 0.10 6.19
N LYS A 12 -0.02 -0.89 5.48
CA LYS A 12 1.41 -0.97 5.22
C LYS A 12 1.88 0.20 4.36
N ILE A 13 1.09 0.57 3.36
CA ILE A 13 1.40 1.72 2.52
C ILE A 13 1.48 2.97 3.38
N ARG A 14 0.48 3.16 4.24
CA ARG A 14 0.45 4.34 5.12
C ARG A 14 1.64 4.34 6.07
N GLU A 15 1.94 3.22 6.68
CA GLU A 15 3.06 3.08 7.59
C GLU A 15 4.37 3.52 6.95
N GLU A 16 4.62 3.01 5.75
CA GLU A 16 5.86 3.31 5.04
C GLU A 16 5.91 4.77 4.61
N ARG A 17 4.76 5.31 4.24
CA ARG A 17 4.66 6.73 3.88
C ARG A 17 4.98 7.63 5.08
N VAL A 18 4.33 7.35 6.20
CA VAL A 18 4.50 8.16 7.42
C VAL A 18 5.93 8.06 7.94
N LYS A 19 6.52 6.89 7.83
CA LYS A 19 7.91 6.66 8.23
C LYS A 19 8.87 7.61 7.51
N ARG A 20 8.53 7.98 6.28
CA ARG A 20 9.37 8.86 5.45
C ARG A 20 9.02 10.33 5.67
N GLY A 21 8.07 10.63 6.54
CA GLY A 21 7.64 11.99 6.79
C GLY A 21 6.81 12.58 5.66
N TRP A 22 6.20 11.73 4.84
CA TRP A 22 5.42 12.17 3.68
C TRP A 22 3.94 12.25 4.03
N GLY A 23 3.27 13.30 3.50
CA GLY A 23 1.82 13.36 3.50
C GLY A 23 1.28 12.55 2.31
N GLN A 24 -0.03 12.36 2.28
CA GLN A 24 -0.65 11.66 1.14
C GLN A 24 -0.37 12.39 -0.17
N LYS A 25 -0.35 13.73 -0.10
CA LYS A 25 -0.07 14.54 -1.27
C LYS A 25 1.35 14.30 -1.79
N ASP A 26 2.31 14.13 -0.89
CA ASP A 26 3.70 13.88 -1.29
C ASP A 26 3.82 12.58 -2.07
N LEU A 27 3.17 11.54 -1.59
CA LEU A 27 3.21 10.25 -2.28
C LEU A 27 2.47 10.34 -3.61
N ALA A 28 1.33 11.03 -3.62
CA ALA A 28 0.53 11.20 -4.83
C ALA A 28 1.34 11.91 -5.91
N GLU A 29 2.07 12.95 -5.56
CA GLU A 29 2.88 13.71 -6.51
C GLU A 29 3.96 12.83 -7.14
N ARG A 30 4.56 11.96 -6.33
CA ARG A 30 5.61 11.06 -6.82
C ARG A 30 5.07 10.03 -7.79
N LEU A 31 3.78 9.70 -7.67
CA LEU A 31 3.14 8.68 -8.50
C LEU A 31 2.30 9.30 -9.62
N TYR A 32 2.23 10.62 -9.69
CA TYR A 32 1.42 11.34 -10.68
C TYR A 32 -0.05 10.95 -10.60
N VAL A 33 -0.56 10.85 -9.38
CA VAL A 33 -1.97 10.56 -9.13
C VAL A 33 -2.50 11.59 -8.13
N ASP A 34 -3.81 11.55 -7.87
CA ASP A 34 -4.42 12.45 -6.88
C ASP A 34 -4.24 11.91 -5.48
N ALA A 35 -4.18 12.83 -4.50
CA ALA A 35 -4.08 12.42 -3.11
C ALA A 35 -5.27 11.55 -2.69
N SER A 36 -6.43 11.76 -3.31
CA SER A 36 -7.61 10.94 -3.02
C SER A 36 -7.37 9.48 -3.41
N ASP A 37 -6.57 9.22 -4.45
CA ASP A 37 -6.22 7.85 -4.83
C ASP A 37 -5.39 7.19 -3.73
N ILE A 38 -4.44 7.93 -3.18
CA ILE A 38 -3.61 7.41 -2.09
C ILE A 38 -4.50 7.13 -0.88
N SER A 39 -5.40 8.05 -0.58
CA SER A 39 -6.31 7.88 0.56
C SER A 39 -7.13 6.60 0.42
N ARG A 40 -7.64 6.34 -0.79
CA ARG A 40 -8.42 5.13 -1.06
C ARG A 40 -7.57 3.88 -0.90
N MET A 41 -6.36 3.90 -1.44
CA MET A 41 -5.47 2.75 -1.33
C MET A 41 -5.13 2.44 0.12
N GLU A 42 -4.92 3.47 0.92
CA GLU A 42 -4.60 3.28 2.33
C GLU A 42 -5.78 2.71 3.11
N LYS A 43 -6.99 2.84 2.57
CA LYS A 43 -8.19 2.24 3.14
C LYS A 43 -8.47 0.85 2.57
N GLY A 44 -7.60 0.35 1.72
CA GLY A 44 -7.75 -0.98 1.13
C GLY A 44 -8.53 -1.00 -0.16
N LYS A 45 -8.77 0.14 -0.77
CA LYS A 45 -9.50 0.20 -2.04
C LYS A 45 -8.53 0.23 -3.20
N ASN A 46 -8.93 -0.36 -4.33
CA ASN A 46 -8.11 -0.44 -5.55
C ASN A 46 -6.80 -1.19 -5.34
N ILE A 47 -6.75 -2.03 -4.33
CA ILE A 47 -5.55 -2.80 -3.99
C ILE A 47 -5.34 -3.95 -4.98
N GLU A 48 -6.39 -4.39 -5.66
CA GLU A 48 -6.29 -5.47 -6.62
C GLU A 48 -5.55 -5.07 -7.90
N ASN A 49 -5.30 -3.79 -8.09
CA ASN A 49 -4.54 -3.34 -9.25
C ASN A 49 -3.05 -3.54 -8.99
N LEU A 50 -2.50 -4.63 -9.52
CA LEU A 50 -1.12 -5.01 -9.27
C LEU A 50 -0.14 -3.96 -9.78
N GLU A 51 -0.43 -3.37 -10.94
CA GLU A 51 0.44 -2.34 -11.49
C GLU A 51 0.60 -1.17 -10.53
N LYS A 52 -0.51 -0.73 -9.93
CA LYS A 52 -0.46 0.35 -8.94
C LYS A 52 0.35 -0.05 -7.71
N LEU A 53 0.17 -1.29 -7.26
CA LEU A 53 0.92 -1.77 -6.10
C LEU A 53 2.42 -1.78 -6.38
N VAL A 54 2.82 -2.19 -7.58
CA VAL A 54 4.23 -2.19 -7.95
C VAL A 54 4.77 -0.77 -7.95
N LEU A 55 4.02 0.17 -8.51
CA LEU A 55 4.47 1.57 -8.55
C LEU A 55 4.58 2.17 -7.15
N VAL A 56 3.63 1.88 -6.29
CA VAL A 56 3.66 2.37 -4.91
C VAL A 56 4.85 1.77 -4.16
N ALA A 57 5.05 0.47 -4.31
CA ALA A 57 6.16 -0.21 -3.64
C ALA A 57 7.51 0.37 -4.09
N ASN A 58 7.66 0.58 -5.41
CA ASN A 58 8.88 1.17 -5.93
C ASN A 58 9.12 2.57 -5.38
N CYS A 59 8.06 3.36 -5.30
CA CYS A 59 8.15 4.71 -4.78
C CYS A 59 8.57 4.72 -3.30
N LEU A 60 8.07 3.76 -2.56
CA LEU A 60 8.39 3.60 -1.14
C LEU A 60 9.71 2.84 -0.93
N ASN A 61 10.31 2.39 -2.01
CA ASN A 61 11.56 1.63 -1.98
C ASN A 61 11.45 0.35 -1.16
N ILE A 62 10.32 -0.33 -1.32
CA ILE A 62 10.12 -1.65 -0.73
C ILE A 62 9.74 -2.64 -1.84
N ASP A 63 9.92 -3.92 -1.56
CA ASP A 63 9.56 -4.97 -2.50
C ASP A 63 8.02 -5.09 -2.52
N VAL A 64 7.46 -5.21 -3.73
CA VAL A 64 6.01 -5.38 -3.85
C VAL A 64 5.53 -6.62 -3.11
N LEU A 65 6.37 -7.64 -3.02
CA LEU A 65 6.02 -8.85 -2.27
C LEU A 65 5.88 -8.55 -0.79
N GLU A 66 6.66 -7.61 -0.28
CA GLU A 66 6.53 -7.18 1.11
C GLU A 66 5.18 -6.52 1.35
N LEU A 67 4.71 -5.74 0.39
CA LEU A 67 3.38 -5.14 0.47
C LEU A 67 2.29 -6.21 0.51
N ILE A 68 2.37 -7.15 -0.43
CA ILE A 68 1.37 -8.21 -0.54
C ILE A 68 1.39 -9.08 0.71
N ALA A 69 2.59 -9.39 1.20
CA ALA A 69 2.75 -10.22 2.39
C ALA A 69 2.10 -9.58 3.62
N ALA A 70 2.04 -8.25 3.68
CA ALA A 70 1.39 -7.57 4.79
C ALA A 70 -0.07 -7.96 4.90
N GLY A 71 -0.74 -8.20 3.76
CA GLY A 71 -2.13 -8.62 3.75
C GLY A 71 -2.32 -10.08 4.11
N VAL A 72 -1.29 -10.88 3.93
CA VAL A 72 -1.35 -12.33 4.17
C VAL A 72 -0.92 -12.70 5.59
N ASN A 73 -0.06 -11.89 6.19
CA ASN A 73 0.50 -12.16 7.52
C ASN A 73 -0.56 -12.46 8.56
N ASN A 74 -1.72 -11.85 8.42
CA ASN A 74 -2.80 -12.03 9.36
C ASN A 74 -3.27 -13.49 9.43
N TYR A 75 -3.01 -14.25 8.40
CA TYR A 75 -3.42 -15.66 8.33
C TYR A 75 -2.34 -16.62 8.79
N ILE A 76 -1.13 -16.14 8.88
CA ILE A 76 0.01 -16.98 9.25
C ILE A 76 0.16 -17.05 10.74
N ASP A 77 -0.37 -16.07 11.43
CA ASP A 77 -0.19 -15.84 12.84
C ASP A 77 -1.19 -16.63 13.70
N HIS A 78 -1.30 -17.90 13.44
CA HIS A 78 -2.24 -18.72 14.23
C HIS A 78 -1.56 -19.87 14.90
#